data_e80b4fe58ee3d51d3024b6259785d60b
#
_entry.id   e80b4fe58ee3d51d3024b6259785d60b
#
_cell.length_a   1.000
_cell.length_b   1.000
_cell.length_c   1.000
_cell.angle_alpha   90.00
_cell.angle_beta   90.00
_cell.angle_gamma   90.00
#
_symmetry.space_group_name_H-M   'P 1'
#
loop_
_entity.id
_entity.type
_entity.pdbx_description
1 polymer ?
#
loop_
_entity_poly.entity_id
_entity_poly.type
_entity_poly.pdbx_seq_one_letter_code
_entity_poly.pdbx_strand_id
1 'polypeptide(L)'
;MLTLIFLLLPLVLFVARNVYLKKFKSGKNVCVLVLGDIGRSPRMQYHAISFAREGFTVDVVGYPGSPPRREISENARVRLHYLRPPPDLQNSVPRLLCYVVKVVWQTADLSWLLLRKRISDSLITQNPPAIPTIPVCWFYCVLIQAQFTIDWHNYAHSLMALSLGENHVLVRLARRIETTFGRRAKNNFCVTKAMKEDLEKKWAIQAKILYDRPTDNFRPITVAEKDEFLCKLTEKYDLSVPCSPRRFGFIVSSTSWTEDEDFSILLNALQEYEDACEASELNLPDLICAITGKGPLKDFYMAIINLKNWQHVTVKTPWLENEDYPKILASADLGVCLHTSSSGLDLPMKVVDMFGCRLPVCAYNFNCLSELVRHNENSLVFADEKELAEQLKMWFRDFPNNETQRHMREKFQETMFASQQNHNDWHENWKFNVLPCFRE
;
A
#
# COMPACT_ATOMS: atom_id res chain seq x y z
N MET A 1 -23.19 18.33 -52.22
CA MET A 1 -22.64 16.98 -52.11
C MET A 1 -21.55 16.87 -51.03
N LEU A 2 -20.53 17.70 -51.04
CA LEU A 2 -19.49 17.70 -50.00
C LEU A 2 -20.01 17.91 -48.56
N THR A 3 -20.98 18.81 -48.35
CA THR A 3 -21.59 19.08 -47.04
C THR A 3 -22.34 17.87 -46.48
N LEU A 4 -22.97 17.07 -47.30
CA LEU A 4 -23.67 15.84 -46.91
C LEU A 4 -22.66 14.74 -46.49
N ILE A 5 -21.50 14.67 -47.15
CA ILE A 5 -20.42 13.73 -46.81
C ILE A 5 -19.82 14.10 -45.44
N PHE A 6 -19.62 15.40 -45.15
CA PHE A 6 -19.10 15.85 -43.84
C PHE A 6 -20.06 15.56 -42.68
N LEU A 7 -21.37 15.54 -42.92
CA LEU A 7 -22.39 15.19 -41.91
C LEU A 7 -22.57 13.68 -41.76
N LEU A 8 -22.45 12.91 -42.83
CA LEU A 8 -22.63 11.46 -42.81
C LEU A 8 -21.40 10.69 -42.34
N LEU A 9 -20.18 11.20 -42.64
CA LEU A 9 -18.94 10.53 -42.27
C LEU A 9 -18.81 10.28 -40.74
N PRO A 10 -19.09 11.27 -39.86
CA PRO A 10 -19.08 11.02 -38.41
C PRO A 10 -20.11 9.97 -38.00
N LEU A 11 -21.30 9.97 -38.58
CA LEU A 11 -22.35 9.00 -38.33
C LEU A 11 -21.93 7.59 -38.74
N VAL A 12 -21.37 7.43 -39.94
CA VAL A 12 -20.86 6.16 -40.46
C VAL A 12 -19.71 5.64 -39.58
N LEU A 13 -18.78 6.51 -39.21
CA LEU A 13 -17.68 6.15 -38.30
C LEU A 13 -18.20 5.76 -36.92
N PHE A 14 -19.22 6.46 -36.42
CA PHE A 14 -19.86 6.12 -35.16
C PHE A 14 -20.55 4.75 -35.21
N VAL A 15 -21.32 4.45 -36.28
CA VAL A 15 -21.97 3.15 -36.45
C VAL A 15 -20.94 2.05 -36.66
N ALA A 16 -19.94 2.26 -37.54
CA ALA A 16 -18.85 1.30 -37.76
C ALA A 16 -18.09 0.99 -36.42
N ARG A 17 -17.79 2.03 -35.63
CA ARG A 17 -17.21 1.88 -34.33
C ARG A 17 -18.09 1.01 -33.41
N ASN A 18 -19.38 1.31 -33.31
CA ASN A 18 -20.31 0.58 -32.46
C ASN A 18 -20.44 -0.90 -32.85
N VAL A 19 -20.50 -1.18 -34.16
CA VAL A 19 -20.51 -2.55 -34.68
C VAL A 19 -19.20 -3.27 -34.38
N TYR A 20 -18.06 -2.60 -34.58
CA TYR A 20 -16.74 -3.12 -34.24
C TYR A 20 -16.61 -3.43 -32.74
N LEU A 21 -16.99 -2.49 -31.89
CA LEU A 21 -16.93 -2.66 -30.44
C LEU A 21 -17.82 -3.82 -29.96
N LYS A 22 -19.05 -3.94 -30.52
CA LYS A 22 -19.97 -5.02 -30.18
C LYS A 22 -19.40 -6.40 -30.52
N LYS A 23 -18.65 -6.53 -31.62
CA LYS A 23 -18.02 -7.79 -32.06
C LYS A 23 -16.90 -8.26 -31.11
N PHE A 24 -16.20 -7.34 -30.44
CA PHE A 24 -15.02 -7.64 -29.62
C PHE A 24 -15.27 -7.60 -28.11
N LYS A 25 -16.43 -7.12 -27.67
CA LYS A 25 -16.83 -7.13 -26.27
C LYS A 25 -17.38 -8.49 -25.88
N SER A 26 -16.79 -9.10 -24.86
CA SER A 26 -17.24 -10.38 -24.31
C SER A 26 -17.91 -10.26 -22.94
N GLY A 27 -17.93 -9.05 -22.34
CA GLY A 27 -18.39 -8.81 -20.98
C GLY A 27 -17.43 -9.29 -19.89
N LYS A 28 -16.29 -9.91 -20.27
CA LYS A 28 -15.33 -10.53 -19.34
C LYS A 28 -13.87 -10.10 -19.55
N ASN A 29 -13.64 -8.97 -20.21
CA ASN A 29 -12.30 -8.42 -20.37
C ASN A 29 -12.12 -7.20 -19.46
N VAL A 30 -11.21 -7.24 -18.53
CA VAL A 30 -10.92 -6.13 -17.62
C VAL A 30 -9.47 -5.67 -17.76
N CYS A 31 -9.26 -4.36 -17.76
CA CYS A 31 -7.94 -3.75 -17.67
C CYS A 31 -7.71 -3.27 -16.23
N VAL A 32 -6.66 -3.75 -15.58
CA VAL A 32 -6.19 -3.29 -14.28
C VAL A 32 -4.94 -2.45 -14.52
N LEU A 33 -5.02 -1.15 -14.20
CA LEU A 33 -4.00 -0.19 -14.58
C LEU A 33 -3.34 0.46 -13.38
N VAL A 34 -2.02 0.46 -13.40
CA VAL A 34 -1.15 1.11 -12.41
C VAL A 34 -0.12 1.96 -13.15
N LEU A 35 -0.18 3.29 -13.03
CA LEU A 35 0.91 4.13 -13.55
C LEU A 35 2.10 4.14 -12.55
N GLY A 36 2.63 2.96 -12.29
CA GLY A 36 3.68 2.64 -11.35
C GLY A 36 4.23 1.23 -11.57
N ASP A 37 5.17 0.81 -10.72
CA ASP A 37 5.69 -0.56 -10.70
C ASP A 37 4.58 -1.55 -10.33
N ILE A 38 4.27 -2.49 -11.23
CA ILE A 38 3.24 -3.52 -11.02
C ILE A 38 3.57 -4.36 -9.78
N GLY A 39 4.83 -4.77 -9.62
CA GLY A 39 5.26 -5.61 -8.50
C GLY A 39 5.14 -4.92 -7.14
N ARG A 40 5.18 -3.58 -7.12
CA ARG A 40 5.00 -2.75 -5.91
C ARG A 40 3.58 -2.24 -5.68
N SER A 41 2.60 -2.79 -6.39
CA SER A 41 1.20 -2.40 -6.26
C SER A 41 0.35 -3.61 -5.83
N PRO A 42 0.47 -4.09 -4.59
CA PRO A 42 -0.13 -5.34 -4.14
C PRO A 42 -1.65 -5.35 -4.30
N ARG A 43 -2.34 -4.29 -3.91
CA ARG A 43 -3.79 -4.20 -4.01
C ARG A 43 -4.30 -4.32 -5.45
N MET A 44 -3.61 -3.72 -6.43
CA MET A 44 -3.98 -3.86 -7.84
C MET A 44 -3.69 -5.26 -8.39
N GLN A 45 -2.64 -5.91 -7.90
CA GLN A 45 -2.39 -7.32 -8.18
C GLN A 45 -3.51 -8.20 -7.61
N TYR A 46 -4.01 -7.91 -6.40
CA TYR A 46 -5.15 -8.64 -5.82
C TYR A 46 -6.43 -8.46 -6.61
N HIS A 47 -6.72 -7.26 -7.13
CA HIS A 47 -7.81 -7.06 -8.08
C HIS A 47 -7.66 -7.97 -9.31
N ALA A 48 -6.46 -8.00 -9.91
CA ALA A 48 -6.21 -8.82 -11.10
C ALA A 48 -6.38 -10.32 -10.83
N ILE A 49 -5.86 -10.81 -9.70
CA ILE A 49 -6.03 -12.21 -9.27
C ILE A 49 -7.49 -12.54 -9.05
N SER A 50 -8.23 -11.66 -8.35
CA SER A 50 -9.66 -11.88 -8.07
C SER A 50 -10.50 -11.89 -9.34
N PHE A 51 -10.25 -10.97 -10.29
CA PHE A 51 -10.90 -11.01 -11.60
C PHE A 51 -10.60 -12.32 -12.35
N ALA A 52 -9.35 -12.77 -12.36
CA ALA A 52 -8.96 -14.01 -13.02
C ALA A 52 -9.62 -15.24 -12.39
N ARG A 53 -9.74 -15.30 -11.06
CA ARG A 53 -10.47 -16.35 -10.33
C ARG A 53 -11.96 -16.39 -10.70
N GLU A 54 -12.58 -15.25 -10.93
CA GLU A 54 -13.98 -15.13 -11.38
C GLU A 54 -14.16 -15.29 -12.90
N GLY A 55 -13.13 -15.73 -13.60
CA GLY A 55 -13.20 -16.11 -15.00
C GLY A 55 -13.02 -14.96 -16.00
N PHE A 56 -12.61 -13.78 -15.55
CA PHE A 56 -12.29 -12.67 -16.43
C PHE A 56 -10.92 -12.88 -17.11
N THR A 57 -10.78 -12.35 -18.32
CA THR A 57 -9.48 -12.12 -18.94
C THR A 57 -8.97 -10.76 -18.48
N VAL A 58 -7.77 -10.73 -17.91
CA VAL A 58 -7.22 -9.55 -17.24
C VAL A 58 -5.99 -9.04 -18.00
N ASP A 59 -6.04 -7.80 -18.43
CA ASP A 59 -4.87 -7.06 -18.92
C ASP A 59 -4.34 -6.18 -17.79
N VAL A 60 -3.15 -6.49 -17.26
CA VAL A 60 -2.48 -5.67 -16.25
C VAL A 60 -1.51 -4.74 -16.94
N VAL A 61 -1.68 -3.43 -16.73
CA VAL A 61 -0.87 -2.37 -17.37
C VAL A 61 -0.10 -1.61 -16.30
N GLY A 62 1.22 -1.43 -16.50
CA GLY A 62 2.06 -0.64 -15.60
C GLY A 62 3.53 -0.68 -15.99
N TYR A 63 4.41 -0.13 -15.15
CA TYR A 63 5.85 -0.18 -15.40
C TYR A 63 6.45 -1.51 -14.97
N PRO A 64 7.50 -1.97 -15.69
CA PRO A 64 8.35 -3.04 -15.18
C PRO A 64 9.16 -2.52 -13.99
N GLY A 65 9.51 -3.42 -13.09
CA GLY A 65 10.31 -3.12 -11.89
C GLY A 65 10.49 -4.37 -11.06
N SER A 66 9.88 -4.41 -9.90
CA SER A 66 9.86 -5.60 -9.05
C SER A 66 9.06 -6.73 -9.73
N PRO A 67 9.45 -8.00 -9.54
CA PRO A 67 8.67 -9.11 -10.08
C PRO A 67 7.26 -9.11 -9.50
N PRO A 68 6.22 -9.24 -10.34
CA PRO A 68 4.86 -9.42 -9.86
C PRO A 68 4.71 -10.80 -9.19
N ARG A 69 3.64 -10.97 -8.44
CA ARG A 69 3.33 -12.24 -7.77
C ARG A 69 3.22 -13.38 -8.78
N ARG A 70 3.56 -14.62 -8.35
CA ARG A 70 3.49 -15.80 -9.22
C ARG A 70 2.08 -16.04 -9.75
N GLU A 71 1.05 -15.79 -8.92
CA GLU A 71 -0.36 -15.90 -9.31
C GLU A 71 -0.78 -14.94 -10.44
N ILE A 72 0.03 -13.91 -10.71
CA ILE A 72 -0.11 -13.00 -11.86
C ILE A 72 0.65 -13.53 -13.06
N SER A 73 1.95 -13.83 -12.87
CA SER A 73 2.86 -14.17 -13.98
C SER A 73 2.59 -15.56 -14.58
N GLU A 74 2.07 -16.49 -13.79
CA GLU A 74 1.79 -17.86 -14.21
C GLU A 74 0.31 -18.09 -14.62
N ASN A 75 -0.55 -17.08 -14.48
CA ASN A 75 -1.98 -17.23 -14.77
C ASN A 75 -2.30 -17.02 -16.24
N ALA A 76 -2.81 -18.05 -16.90
CA ALA A 76 -3.16 -18.00 -18.32
C ALA A 76 -4.25 -16.96 -18.69
N ARG A 77 -5.03 -16.48 -17.70
CA ARG A 77 -6.04 -15.43 -17.90
C ARG A 77 -5.49 -14.02 -17.74
N VAL A 78 -4.27 -13.86 -17.21
CA VAL A 78 -3.64 -12.58 -16.95
C VAL A 78 -2.57 -12.30 -18.00
N ARG A 79 -2.57 -11.10 -18.56
CA ARG A 79 -1.57 -10.61 -19.54
C ARG A 79 -0.94 -9.36 -18.98
N LEU A 80 0.38 -9.36 -18.89
CA LEU A 80 1.17 -8.22 -18.47
C LEU A 80 1.52 -7.34 -19.68
N HIS A 81 1.28 -6.04 -19.56
CA HIS A 81 1.62 -5.04 -20.56
C HIS A 81 2.46 -3.95 -19.90
N TYR A 82 3.69 -3.82 -20.33
CA TYR A 82 4.63 -2.88 -19.74
C TYR A 82 4.67 -1.56 -20.49
N LEU A 83 4.53 -0.47 -19.71
CA LEU A 83 4.79 0.89 -20.16
C LEU A 83 6.29 1.14 -20.23
N ARG A 84 6.69 2.04 -21.13
CA ARG A 84 8.08 2.47 -21.24
C ARG A 84 8.36 3.58 -20.23
N PRO A 85 9.41 3.45 -19.39
CA PRO A 85 9.78 4.49 -18.46
C PRO A 85 9.98 5.84 -19.18
N PRO A 86 9.58 6.97 -18.58
CA PRO A 86 9.90 8.27 -19.12
C PRO A 86 11.41 8.50 -19.15
N PRO A 87 11.93 9.30 -20.09
CA PRO A 87 13.35 9.63 -20.15
C PRO A 87 13.76 10.38 -18.87
N ASP A 88 14.93 10.03 -18.35
CA ASP A 88 15.50 10.74 -17.21
C ASP A 88 16.19 12.02 -17.68
N LEU A 89 15.59 13.15 -17.34
CA LEU A 89 16.08 14.49 -17.71
C LEU A 89 16.42 15.34 -16.47
N GLN A 90 16.48 14.74 -15.27
CA GLN A 90 16.60 15.49 -14.00
C GLN A 90 17.83 16.38 -13.95
N ASN A 91 18.93 15.97 -14.60
CA ASN A 91 20.18 16.71 -14.62
C ASN A 91 20.35 17.65 -15.84
N SER A 92 19.40 17.65 -16.77
CA SER A 92 19.56 18.30 -18.07
C SER A 92 18.64 19.51 -18.29
N VAL A 93 17.53 19.61 -17.55
CA VAL A 93 16.53 20.67 -17.73
C VAL A 93 15.89 21.08 -16.40
N PRO A 94 15.29 22.29 -16.33
CA PRO A 94 14.57 22.73 -15.13
C PRO A 94 13.48 21.75 -14.68
N ARG A 95 13.29 21.61 -13.39
CA ARG A 95 12.34 20.64 -12.78
C ARG A 95 10.93 20.70 -13.38
N LEU A 96 10.40 21.91 -13.63
CA LEU A 96 9.07 22.07 -14.22
C LEU A 96 9.00 21.46 -15.63
N LEU A 97 10.04 21.65 -16.45
CA LEU A 97 10.09 21.09 -17.80
C LEU A 97 10.21 19.55 -17.75
N CYS A 98 10.98 19.01 -16.79
CA CYS A 98 11.01 17.56 -16.55
C CYS A 98 9.62 17.00 -16.27
N TYR A 99 8.82 17.67 -15.43
CA TYR A 99 7.44 17.26 -15.14
C TYR A 99 6.55 17.29 -16.40
N VAL A 100 6.64 18.36 -17.19
CA VAL A 100 5.87 18.48 -18.45
C VAL A 100 6.22 17.35 -19.41
N VAL A 101 7.52 17.14 -19.66
CA VAL A 101 8.00 16.06 -20.54
C VAL A 101 7.55 14.71 -20.03
N LYS A 102 7.66 14.44 -18.72
CA LYS A 102 7.22 13.21 -18.11
C LYS A 102 5.72 12.98 -18.31
N VAL A 103 4.88 13.99 -18.08
CA VAL A 103 3.42 13.89 -18.26
C VAL A 103 3.05 13.66 -19.74
N VAL A 104 3.70 14.38 -20.68
CA VAL A 104 3.47 14.19 -22.11
C VAL A 104 3.88 12.79 -22.55
N TRP A 105 5.06 12.32 -22.13
CA TRP A 105 5.53 10.97 -22.41
C TRP A 105 4.57 9.91 -21.89
N GLN A 106 4.20 10.00 -20.62
CA GLN A 106 3.28 9.08 -19.98
C GLN A 106 1.90 9.08 -20.64
N THR A 107 1.41 10.25 -21.04
CA THR A 107 0.15 10.39 -21.79
C THR A 107 0.22 9.66 -23.13
N ALA A 108 1.30 9.88 -23.89
CA ALA A 108 1.47 9.30 -25.21
C ALA A 108 1.65 7.76 -25.12
N ASP A 109 2.53 7.29 -24.25
CA ASP A 109 2.83 5.86 -24.12
C ASP A 109 1.64 5.07 -23.59
N LEU A 110 0.95 5.61 -22.56
CA LEU A 110 -0.26 5.01 -22.00
C LEU A 110 -1.38 4.95 -23.05
N SER A 111 -1.63 6.06 -23.75
CA SER A 111 -2.66 6.10 -24.82
C SER A 111 -2.35 5.09 -25.92
N TRP A 112 -1.10 5.06 -26.38
CA TRP A 112 -0.65 4.13 -27.41
C TRP A 112 -0.84 2.67 -26.99
N LEU A 113 -0.43 2.31 -25.76
CA LEU A 113 -0.58 0.95 -25.24
C LEU A 113 -2.04 0.55 -25.09
N LEU A 114 -2.89 1.43 -24.54
CA LEU A 114 -4.32 1.18 -24.40
C LEU A 114 -5.03 0.96 -25.72
N LEU A 115 -4.64 1.69 -26.77
CA LEU A 115 -5.23 1.55 -28.11
C LEU A 115 -4.75 0.30 -28.87
N ARG A 116 -3.54 -0.18 -28.58
CA ARG A 116 -2.97 -1.40 -29.23
C ARG A 116 -3.38 -2.70 -28.58
N LYS A 117 -3.64 -2.69 -27.28
CA LYS A 117 -4.06 -3.92 -26.59
C LYS A 117 -5.48 -4.32 -26.95
N ARG A 118 -5.88 -5.51 -26.55
CA ARG A 118 -7.26 -5.98 -26.69
C ARG A 118 -8.24 -4.99 -26.05
N ILE A 119 -9.41 -4.81 -26.66
CA ILE A 119 -10.48 -3.97 -26.12
C ILE A 119 -10.96 -4.58 -24.80
N SER A 120 -11.00 -3.74 -23.76
CA SER A 120 -11.53 -4.10 -22.46
C SER A 120 -12.99 -3.69 -22.32
N ASP A 121 -13.77 -4.49 -21.61
CA ASP A 121 -15.16 -4.12 -21.27
C ASP A 121 -15.20 -3.16 -20.10
N SER A 122 -14.19 -3.25 -19.22
CA SER A 122 -14.02 -2.41 -18.02
C SER A 122 -12.56 -2.08 -17.80
N LEU A 123 -12.31 -0.93 -17.19
CA LEU A 123 -10.98 -0.51 -16.76
C LEU A 123 -11.07 -0.03 -15.31
N ILE A 124 -10.19 -0.56 -14.46
CA ILE A 124 -9.97 -0.09 -13.10
C ILE A 124 -8.56 0.48 -12.98
N THR A 125 -8.43 1.67 -12.42
CA THR A 125 -7.15 2.31 -12.14
C THR A 125 -7.06 2.76 -10.70
N GLN A 126 -5.87 2.70 -10.11
CA GLN A 126 -5.64 3.28 -8.78
C GLN A 126 -5.47 4.81 -8.87
N ASN A 127 -5.78 5.48 -7.79
CA ASN A 127 -5.38 6.84 -7.50
C ASN A 127 -4.64 6.86 -6.14
N PRO A 128 -3.43 7.42 -6.02
CA PRO A 128 -2.61 8.11 -7.01
C PRO A 128 -1.89 7.18 -8.01
N PRO A 129 -1.31 7.74 -9.10
CA PRO A 129 -1.27 9.13 -9.52
C PRO A 129 -2.50 9.54 -10.35
N ALA A 130 -2.99 10.78 -10.15
CA ALA A 130 -4.12 11.29 -10.93
C ALA A 130 -3.72 11.74 -12.34
N ILE A 131 -2.55 12.36 -12.48
CA ILE A 131 -2.03 12.96 -13.73
C ILE A 131 -0.92 12.08 -14.31
N PRO A 132 -0.99 11.69 -15.58
CA PRO A 132 -2.09 11.84 -16.54
C PRO A 132 -3.13 10.69 -16.49
N THR A 133 -3.01 9.77 -15.55
CA THR A 133 -3.69 8.46 -15.53
C THR A 133 -5.21 8.59 -15.68
N ILE A 134 -5.84 9.34 -14.77
CA ILE A 134 -7.30 9.43 -14.70
C ILE A 134 -7.90 9.99 -15.99
N PRO A 135 -7.46 11.16 -16.52
CA PRO A 135 -7.97 11.68 -17.78
C PRO A 135 -7.81 10.72 -18.95
N VAL A 136 -6.61 10.14 -19.12
CA VAL A 136 -6.32 9.22 -20.24
C VAL A 136 -7.21 7.99 -20.18
N CYS A 137 -7.34 7.38 -19.01
CA CYS A 137 -8.19 6.20 -18.81
C CYS A 137 -9.67 6.51 -19.07
N TRP A 138 -10.15 7.66 -18.58
CA TRP A 138 -11.53 8.07 -18.81
C TRP A 138 -11.83 8.30 -20.30
N PHE A 139 -10.96 9.05 -21.00
CA PHE A 139 -11.12 9.28 -22.45
C PHE A 139 -11.08 7.98 -23.24
N TYR A 140 -10.15 7.07 -22.90
CA TYR A 140 -10.11 5.75 -23.50
C TYR A 140 -11.42 4.98 -23.29
N CYS A 141 -11.94 4.95 -22.05
CA CYS A 141 -13.19 4.26 -21.75
C CYS A 141 -14.40 4.87 -22.50
N VAL A 142 -14.45 6.19 -22.63
CA VAL A 142 -15.48 6.85 -23.45
C VAL A 142 -15.35 6.44 -24.92
N LEU A 143 -14.13 6.41 -25.45
CA LEU A 143 -13.86 6.05 -26.84
C LEU A 143 -14.32 4.62 -27.16
N ILE A 144 -14.03 3.65 -26.30
CA ILE A 144 -14.36 2.24 -26.52
C ILE A 144 -15.65 1.80 -25.79
N GLN A 145 -16.38 2.74 -25.18
CA GLN A 145 -17.59 2.45 -24.36
C GLN A 145 -17.35 1.43 -23.24
N ALA A 146 -16.18 1.47 -22.61
CA ALA A 146 -15.86 0.66 -21.44
C ALA A 146 -16.32 1.31 -20.14
N GLN A 147 -16.53 0.50 -19.12
CA GLN A 147 -16.79 1.02 -17.77
C GLN A 147 -15.48 1.55 -17.17
N PHE A 148 -15.52 2.78 -16.65
CA PHE A 148 -14.39 3.40 -15.97
C PHE A 148 -14.59 3.33 -14.46
N THR A 149 -13.58 2.81 -13.75
CA THR A 149 -13.57 2.63 -12.30
C THR A 149 -12.30 3.19 -11.70
N ILE A 150 -12.41 3.90 -10.59
CA ILE A 150 -11.27 4.41 -9.80
C ILE A 150 -11.22 3.68 -8.46
N ASP A 151 -10.04 3.21 -8.08
CA ASP A 151 -9.73 2.69 -6.76
C ASP A 151 -8.87 3.73 -6.01
N TRP A 152 -9.46 4.37 -5.01
CA TRP A 152 -8.88 5.47 -4.23
C TRP A 152 -8.08 4.89 -3.08
N HIS A 153 -6.74 4.92 -3.20
CA HIS A 153 -5.82 4.53 -2.12
C HIS A 153 -5.44 5.73 -1.26
N ASN A 154 -5.29 6.89 -1.89
CA ASN A 154 -5.04 8.19 -1.29
C ASN A 154 -5.39 9.29 -2.32
N TYR A 155 -5.24 10.55 -1.96
CA TYR A 155 -5.38 11.66 -2.90
C TYR A 155 -4.04 12.05 -3.51
N ALA A 156 -3.98 12.14 -4.84
CA ALA A 156 -2.79 12.58 -5.54
C ALA A 156 -2.43 14.04 -5.19
N HIS A 157 -3.45 14.90 -5.03
CA HIS A 157 -3.21 16.29 -4.66
C HIS A 157 -2.62 16.44 -3.26
N SER A 158 -3.01 15.61 -2.26
CA SER A 158 -2.45 15.68 -0.92
C SER A 158 -0.99 15.23 -0.88
N LEU A 159 -0.65 14.14 -1.59
CA LEU A 159 0.74 13.71 -1.75
C LEU A 159 1.61 14.77 -2.44
N MET A 160 1.08 15.40 -3.49
CA MET A 160 1.80 16.50 -4.17
C MET A 160 1.98 17.72 -3.27
N ALA A 161 1.02 17.99 -2.37
CA ALA A 161 1.08 19.12 -1.45
C ALA A 161 2.23 19.03 -0.44
N LEU A 162 2.64 17.80 -0.04
CA LEU A 162 3.79 17.58 0.85
C LEU A 162 5.07 18.22 0.31
N SER A 163 5.32 18.10 -0.99
CA SER A 163 6.55 18.62 -1.62
C SER A 163 6.39 19.99 -2.28
N LEU A 164 5.20 20.34 -2.75
CA LEU A 164 4.95 21.56 -3.53
C LEU A 164 4.22 22.65 -2.75
N GLY A 165 3.60 22.30 -1.61
CA GLY A 165 2.68 23.16 -0.86
C GLY A 165 1.26 23.17 -1.43
N GLU A 166 0.28 23.36 -0.55
CA GLU A 166 -1.15 23.25 -0.90
C GLU A 166 -1.64 24.22 -1.99
N ASN A 167 -1.04 25.40 -2.05
CA ASN A 167 -1.42 26.46 -2.99
C ASN A 167 -0.80 26.33 -4.38
N HIS A 168 0.02 25.33 -4.61
CA HIS A 168 0.71 25.17 -5.90
C HIS A 168 -0.28 24.82 -7.03
N VAL A 169 -0.04 25.37 -8.23
CA VAL A 169 -0.91 25.21 -9.39
C VAL A 169 -1.16 23.73 -9.75
N LEU A 170 -0.12 22.90 -9.69
CA LEU A 170 -0.22 21.47 -9.98
C LEU A 170 -1.07 20.71 -8.95
N VAL A 171 -1.01 21.11 -7.67
CA VAL A 171 -1.86 20.56 -6.61
C VAL A 171 -3.33 20.88 -6.88
N ARG A 172 -3.62 22.14 -7.23
CA ARG A 172 -4.99 22.56 -7.60
C ARG A 172 -5.49 21.85 -8.87
N LEU A 173 -4.61 21.64 -9.85
CA LEU A 173 -4.95 20.90 -11.07
C LEU A 173 -5.24 19.43 -10.76
N ALA A 174 -4.41 18.77 -9.95
CA ALA A 174 -4.63 17.39 -9.51
C ALA A 174 -5.98 17.24 -8.81
N ARG A 175 -6.27 18.11 -7.83
CA ARG A 175 -7.56 18.14 -7.13
C ARG A 175 -8.74 18.31 -8.10
N ARG A 176 -8.62 19.20 -9.09
CA ARG A 176 -9.68 19.41 -10.10
C ARG A 176 -9.89 18.19 -10.98
N ILE A 177 -8.81 17.51 -11.36
CA ILE A 177 -8.87 16.26 -12.14
C ILE A 177 -9.56 15.17 -11.31
N GLU A 178 -9.09 14.93 -10.08
CA GLU A 178 -9.69 13.95 -9.18
C GLU A 178 -11.19 14.17 -9.00
N THR A 179 -11.61 15.40 -8.67
CA THR A 179 -13.01 15.75 -8.50
C THR A 179 -13.83 15.58 -9.78
N THR A 180 -13.29 16.06 -10.92
CA THR A 180 -14.01 16.08 -12.19
C THR A 180 -14.25 14.68 -12.73
N PHE A 181 -13.23 13.85 -12.71
CA PHE A 181 -13.29 12.49 -13.28
C PHE A 181 -13.80 11.46 -12.28
N GLY A 182 -13.58 11.67 -10.97
CA GLY A 182 -14.18 10.84 -9.94
C GLY A 182 -15.71 10.84 -10.01
N ARG A 183 -16.31 12.00 -10.25
CA ARG A 183 -17.76 12.12 -10.49
C ARG A 183 -18.25 11.45 -11.77
N ARG A 184 -17.37 11.24 -12.74
CA ARG A 184 -17.68 10.62 -14.05
C ARG A 184 -17.33 9.13 -14.09
N ALA A 185 -16.64 8.63 -13.11
CA ALA A 185 -16.40 7.20 -12.99
C ALA A 185 -17.72 6.46 -12.72
N LYS A 186 -17.92 5.31 -13.38
CA LYS A 186 -19.10 4.48 -13.14
C LYS A 186 -19.06 3.90 -11.73
N ASN A 187 -17.88 3.49 -11.28
CA ASN A 187 -17.68 2.97 -9.94
C ASN A 187 -16.46 3.64 -9.29
N ASN A 188 -16.55 3.86 -7.98
CA ASN A 188 -15.44 4.29 -7.15
C ASN A 188 -15.33 3.33 -5.97
N PHE A 189 -14.12 2.86 -5.69
CA PHE A 189 -13.76 2.12 -4.47
C PHE A 189 -12.83 2.98 -3.64
N CYS A 190 -12.83 2.80 -2.34
CA CYS A 190 -11.92 3.49 -1.44
C CYS A 190 -11.51 2.59 -0.28
N VAL A 191 -10.39 2.92 0.34
CA VAL A 191 -9.73 2.07 1.34
C VAL A 191 -10.31 2.20 2.74
N THR A 192 -11.08 3.28 3.05
CA THR A 192 -11.60 3.56 4.39
C THR A 192 -13.00 4.16 4.37
N LYS A 193 -13.68 4.09 5.51
CA LYS A 193 -14.94 4.80 5.74
C LYS A 193 -14.71 6.32 5.76
N ALA A 194 -13.63 6.78 6.39
CA ALA A 194 -13.28 8.20 6.42
C ALA A 194 -13.11 8.77 5.00
N MET A 195 -12.41 8.05 4.10
CA MET A 195 -12.26 8.47 2.71
C MET A 195 -13.58 8.46 1.95
N LYS A 196 -14.45 7.46 2.17
CA LYS A 196 -15.79 7.43 1.58
C LYS A 196 -16.60 8.67 1.95
N GLU A 197 -16.62 9.00 3.24
CA GLU A 197 -17.36 10.17 3.74
C GLU A 197 -16.77 11.48 3.20
N ASP A 198 -15.47 11.59 3.10
CA ASP A 198 -14.78 12.76 2.55
C ASP A 198 -15.05 12.94 1.05
N LEU A 199 -14.99 11.87 0.26
CA LEU A 199 -15.34 11.84 -1.17
C LEU A 199 -16.80 12.29 -1.39
N GLU A 200 -17.72 11.79 -0.57
CA GLU A 200 -19.14 12.14 -0.67
C GLU A 200 -19.40 13.59 -0.26
N LYS A 201 -18.91 14.00 0.92
CA LYS A 201 -19.18 15.35 1.48
C LYS A 201 -18.53 16.46 0.66
N LYS A 202 -17.25 16.30 0.29
CA LYS A 202 -16.48 17.34 -0.40
C LYS A 202 -16.72 17.36 -1.91
N TRP A 203 -16.86 16.17 -2.51
CA TRP A 203 -16.84 16.05 -3.97
C TRP A 203 -18.09 15.41 -4.57
N ALA A 204 -19.08 15.02 -3.77
CA ALA A 204 -20.28 14.30 -4.20
C ALA A 204 -19.94 13.05 -5.05
N ILE A 205 -18.88 12.33 -4.66
CA ILE A 205 -18.45 11.09 -5.27
C ILE A 205 -18.94 9.94 -4.39
N GLN A 206 -19.79 9.08 -4.95
CA GLN A 206 -20.24 7.87 -4.27
C GLN A 206 -19.17 6.77 -4.42
N ALA A 207 -18.61 6.32 -3.30
CA ALA A 207 -17.61 5.25 -3.27
C ALA A 207 -18.07 4.06 -2.40
N LYS A 208 -17.67 2.85 -2.79
CA LYS A 208 -17.81 1.64 -1.97
C LYS A 208 -16.51 1.39 -1.21
N ILE A 209 -16.63 1.03 0.06
CA ILE A 209 -15.46 0.69 0.87
C ILE A 209 -14.97 -0.70 0.51
N LEU A 210 -13.67 -0.80 0.27
CA LEU A 210 -12.96 -2.06 0.11
C LEU A 210 -11.70 -2.00 0.97
N TYR A 211 -11.79 -2.42 2.22
CA TYR A 211 -10.65 -2.45 3.12
C TYR A 211 -9.55 -3.37 2.61
N ASP A 212 -8.31 -2.97 2.81
CA ASP A 212 -7.17 -3.83 2.57
C ASP A 212 -7.17 -5.03 3.53
N ARG A 213 -6.69 -6.16 3.04
CA ARG A 213 -6.61 -7.42 3.77
C ARG A 213 -5.22 -8.03 3.59
N PRO A 214 -4.71 -8.70 4.62
CA PRO A 214 -3.48 -9.47 4.47
C PRO A 214 -3.70 -10.60 3.47
N THR A 215 -2.65 -10.98 2.77
CA THR A 215 -2.67 -12.18 1.93
C THR A 215 -2.25 -13.40 2.72
N ASP A 216 -2.53 -14.59 2.18
CA ASP A 216 -2.27 -15.88 2.80
C ASP A 216 -0.82 -16.09 3.28
N ASN A 217 0.13 -15.35 2.69
CA ASN A 217 1.54 -15.39 3.09
C ASN A 217 1.78 -14.74 4.46
N PHE A 218 0.93 -13.77 4.85
CA PHE A 218 0.99 -13.16 6.17
C PHE A 218 0.14 -13.99 7.13
N ARG A 219 0.77 -14.92 7.78
CA ARG A 219 0.16 -15.84 8.74
C ARG A 219 1.06 -16.04 9.95
N PRO A 220 0.51 -16.42 11.09
CA PRO A 220 1.31 -16.91 12.21
C PRO A 220 2.16 -18.10 11.79
N ILE A 221 3.35 -18.22 12.37
CA ILE A 221 4.26 -19.34 12.18
C ILE A 221 4.40 -20.14 13.48
N THR A 222 4.78 -21.39 13.37
CA THR A 222 5.06 -22.26 14.51
C THR A 222 6.34 -21.84 15.21
N VAL A 223 6.55 -22.27 16.46
CA VAL A 223 7.80 -22.02 17.20
C VAL A 223 9.01 -22.56 16.45
N ALA A 224 8.90 -23.76 15.86
CA ALA A 224 9.97 -24.35 15.07
C ALA A 224 10.32 -23.53 13.82
N GLU A 225 9.31 -23.06 13.06
CA GLU A 225 9.51 -22.17 11.91
C GLU A 225 10.16 -20.84 12.34
N LYS A 226 9.78 -20.32 13.52
CA LYS A 226 10.35 -19.10 14.08
C LYS A 226 11.81 -19.27 14.43
N ASP A 227 12.19 -20.35 15.12
CA ASP A 227 13.56 -20.62 15.52
C ASP A 227 14.46 -20.83 14.31
N GLU A 228 14.01 -21.63 13.32
CA GLU A 228 14.72 -21.81 12.06
C GLU A 228 14.94 -20.47 11.34
N PHE A 229 13.91 -19.64 11.29
CA PHE A 229 14.00 -18.35 10.60
C PHE A 229 14.90 -17.35 11.35
N LEU A 230 14.91 -17.33 12.68
CA LEU A 230 15.81 -16.48 13.47
C LEU A 230 17.28 -16.84 13.24
N CYS A 231 17.61 -18.14 13.13
CA CYS A 231 18.95 -18.58 12.73
C CYS A 231 19.31 -18.08 11.32
N LYS A 232 18.40 -18.21 10.37
CA LYS A 232 18.59 -17.68 9.01
C LYS A 232 18.77 -16.16 8.99
N LEU A 233 18.05 -15.40 9.83
CA LEU A 233 18.23 -13.95 9.93
C LEU A 233 19.64 -13.56 10.35
N THR A 234 20.22 -14.31 11.28
CA THR A 234 21.60 -14.08 11.73
C THR A 234 22.60 -14.33 10.61
N GLU A 235 22.47 -15.46 9.91
CA GLU A 235 23.40 -15.85 8.85
C GLU A 235 23.29 -14.97 7.59
N LYS A 236 22.06 -14.70 7.16
CA LYS A 236 21.80 -14.05 5.87
C LYS A 236 21.76 -12.53 5.94
N TYR A 237 21.29 -11.97 7.06
CA TYR A 237 21.00 -10.53 7.19
C TYR A 237 21.80 -9.84 8.30
N ASP A 238 22.76 -10.52 8.91
CA ASP A 238 23.60 -9.99 10.01
C ASP A 238 22.77 -9.38 11.16
N LEU A 239 21.63 -10.02 11.48
CA LEU A 239 20.76 -9.52 12.53
C LEU A 239 21.21 -9.89 13.92
N SER A 240 22.22 -10.77 14.08
CA SER A 240 22.80 -11.21 15.37
C SER A 240 21.73 -11.61 16.40
N VAL A 241 20.67 -12.29 15.93
CA VAL A 241 19.56 -12.74 16.78
C VAL A 241 19.99 -14.04 17.46
N PRO A 242 20.08 -14.11 18.80
CA PRO A 242 20.45 -15.34 19.48
C PRO A 242 19.46 -16.47 19.19
N CYS A 243 20.00 -17.65 18.83
CA CYS A 243 19.17 -18.80 18.44
C CYS A 243 18.46 -19.49 19.61
N SER A 244 18.82 -19.23 20.89
CA SER A 244 18.15 -19.83 22.08
C SER A 244 18.94 -19.58 23.39
N PRO A 245 18.29 -19.69 24.57
CA PRO A 245 16.93 -19.35 24.90
C PRO A 245 16.71 -17.83 24.93
N ARG A 246 15.54 -17.36 24.49
CA ARG A 246 15.25 -15.93 24.32
C ARG A 246 15.33 -15.15 25.63
N ARG A 247 16.30 -14.25 25.71
CA ARG A 247 16.40 -13.22 26.75
C ARG A 247 16.30 -11.81 26.16
N PHE A 248 15.85 -11.66 24.93
CA PHE A 248 15.74 -10.38 24.24
C PHE A 248 14.33 -10.18 23.67
N GLY A 249 13.88 -8.93 23.61
CA GLY A 249 12.68 -8.54 22.88
C GLY A 249 12.99 -8.27 21.42
N PHE A 250 12.11 -8.70 20.51
CA PHE A 250 12.28 -8.50 19.07
C PHE A 250 11.19 -7.58 18.50
N ILE A 251 11.60 -6.38 18.08
CA ILE A 251 10.74 -5.36 17.48
C ILE A 251 10.98 -5.32 15.97
N VAL A 252 9.91 -5.17 15.20
CA VAL A 252 10.00 -4.94 13.77
C VAL A 252 9.28 -3.65 13.37
N SER A 253 9.90 -2.86 12.51
CA SER A 253 9.28 -1.75 11.80
C SER A 253 9.54 -1.87 10.30
N SER A 254 8.52 -1.59 9.50
CA SER A 254 8.62 -1.60 8.04
C SER A 254 8.45 -0.20 7.52
N THR A 255 9.32 0.24 6.60
CA THR A 255 9.35 1.64 6.16
C THR A 255 9.68 1.78 4.68
N SER A 256 9.24 2.90 4.12
CA SER A 256 9.70 3.40 2.82
C SER A 256 10.78 4.48 2.98
N TRP A 257 11.17 4.81 4.21
CA TRP A 257 12.13 5.87 4.55
C TRP A 257 11.80 7.20 3.85
N THR A 258 10.54 7.60 3.92
CA THR A 258 9.97 8.83 3.33
C THR A 258 9.55 9.82 4.42
N GLU A 259 9.28 11.06 4.05
CA GLU A 259 8.97 12.16 4.98
C GLU A 259 7.66 11.96 5.79
N ASP A 260 6.80 11.05 5.38
CA ASP A 260 5.59 10.65 6.10
C ASP A 260 5.83 9.69 7.27
N GLU A 261 7.10 9.32 7.51
CA GLU A 261 7.52 8.44 8.61
C GLU A 261 8.69 9.06 9.37
N ASP A 262 8.41 9.73 10.47
CA ASP A 262 9.46 10.33 11.32
C ASP A 262 10.08 9.29 12.26
N PHE A 263 11.21 8.72 11.85
CA PHE A 263 11.96 7.75 12.65
C PHE A 263 12.66 8.36 13.87
N SER A 264 12.73 9.67 14.02
CA SER A 264 13.25 10.29 15.25
C SER A 264 12.40 9.89 16.47
N ILE A 265 11.09 9.73 16.30
CA ILE A 265 10.16 9.26 17.32
C ILE A 265 10.57 7.88 17.85
N LEU A 266 10.82 6.92 16.95
CA LEU A 266 11.26 5.58 17.36
C LEU A 266 12.65 5.60 17.99
N LEU A 267 13.59 6.34 17.41
CA LEU A 267 14.96 6.40 17.96
C LEU A 267 15.02 7.08 19.32
N ASN A 268 14.19 8.10 19.56
CA ASN A 268 14.09 8.72 20.89
C ASN A 268 13.41 7.79 21.91
N ALA A 269 12.35 7.08 21.52
CA ALA A 269 11.72 6.08 22.38
C ALA A 269 12.68 4.93 22.74
N LEU A 270 13.50 4.48 21.78
CA LEU A 270 14.54 3.49 22.02
C LEU A 270 15.67 4.03 22.94
N GLN A 271 15.99 5.33 22.87
CA GLN A 271 16.92 5.95 23.81
C GLN A 271 16.35 5.93 25.25
N GLU A 272 15.09 6.31 25.44
CA GLU A 272 14.46 6.23 26.77
C GLU A 272 14.39 4.77 27.30
N TYR A 273 14.26 3.80 26.43
CA TYR A 273 14.31 2.38 26.80
C TYR A 273 15.73 1.98 27.24
N GLU A 274 16.76 2.40 26.50
CA GLU A 274 18.19 2.19 26.84
C GLU A 274 18.50 2.77 28.22
N ASP A 275 18.13 4.03 28.44
CA ASP A 275 18.33 4.74 29.71
C ASP A 275 17.65 4.01 30.88
N ALA A 276 16.45 3.44 30.68
CA ALA A 276 15.73 2.65 31.67
C ALA A 276 16.41 1.30 31.98
N CYS A 277 17.03 0.67 30.97
CA CYS A 277 17.84 -0.54 31.18
C CYS A 277 19.09 -0.23 32.02
N GLU A 278 19.82 0.85 31.68
CA GLU A 278 21.01 1.29 32.42
C GLU A 278 20.69 1.64 33.91
N ALA A 279 19.56 2.31 34.13
CA ALA A 279 19.10 2.63 35.47
C ALA A 279 18.74 1.40 36.31
N SER A 280 18.52 0.24 35.69
CA SER A 280 18.17 -1.04 36.34
C SER A 280 16.95 -0.98 37.25
N GLU A 281 16.08 0.01 37.08
CA GLU A 281 14.84 0.17 37.87
C GLU A 281 13.76 -0.81 37.45
N LEU A 282 13.80 -1.24 36.17
CA LEU A 282 12.87 -2.19 35.58
C LEU A 282 13.65 -3.41 35.07
N ASN A 283 13.06 -4.58 35.24
CA ASN A 283 13.62 -5.81 34.65
C ASN A 283 13.26 -5.87 33.17
N LEU A 284 14.08 -5.21 32.33
CA LEU A 284 13.91 -5.10 30.90
C LEU A 284 14.93 -5.99 30.18
N PRO A 285 14.55 -6.71 29.11
CA PRO A 285 15.49 -7.45 28.29
C PRO A 285 16.20 -6.53 27.30
N ASP A 286 17.31 -7.00 26.75
CA ASP A 286 17.90 -6.37 25.58
C ASP A 286 16.89 -6.37 24.42
N LEU A 287 16.89 -5.31 23.59
CA LEU A 287 16.02 -5.18 22.42
C LEU A 287 16.79 -5.29 21.10
N ILE A 288 16.24 -6.06 20.19
CA ILE A 288 16.64 -6.06 18.78
C ILE A 288 15.51 -5.41 17.97
N CYS A 289 15.82 -4.31 17.31
CA CYS A 289 14.88 -3.58 16.46
C CYS A 289 15.30 -3.72 15.00
N ALA A 290 14.53 -4.48 14.21
CA ALA A 290 14.74 -4.62 12.77
C ALA A 290 13.88 -3.61 12.03
N ILE A 291 14.50 -2.66 11.32
CA ILE A 291 13.82 -1.67 10.47
C ILE A 291 14.02 -2.05 9.02
N THR A 292 12.97 -2.57 8.36
CA THR A 292 13.07 -3.08 6.99
C THR A 292 12.58 -2.09 5.97
N GLY A 293 13.30 -1.92 4.87
CA GLY A 293 12.85 -1.08 3.77
C GLY A 293 13.98 -0.34 3.04
N LYS A 294 13.59 0.30 1.93
CA LYS A 294 14.45 1.19 1.12
C LYS A 294 13.78 2.52 0.92
N GLY A 295 14.55 3.60 0.89
CA GLY A 295 14.03 4.92 0.59
C GLY A 295 15.06 6.03 0.77
N PRO A 296 14.67 7.27 0.44
CA PRO A 296 15.60 8.41 0.34
C PRO A 296 16.22 8.84 1.68
N LEU A 297 15.50 8.66 2.80
CA LEU A 297 15.99 9.08 4.12
C LEU A 297 16.75 7.97 4.86
N LYS A 298 16.96 6.80 4.25
CA LYS A 298 17.64 5.67 4.93
C LYS A 298 19.03 6.08 5.41
N ASP A 299 19.86 6.66 4.54
CA ASP A 299 21.25 7.00 4.87
C ASP A 299 21.33 8.06 5.97
N PHE A 300 20.37 9.00 5.98
CA PHE A 300 20.25 10.01 7.04
C PHE A 300 20.01 9.35 8.42
N TYR A 301 19.01 8.48 8.54
CA TYR A 301 18.73 7.81 9.80
C TYR A 301 19.79 6.78 10.20
N MET A 302 20.44 6.12 9.23
CA MET A 302 21.57 5.24 9.49
C MET A 302 22.75 6.00 10.11
N ALA A 303 23.02 7.23 9.66
CA ALA A 303 24.06 8.06 10.27
C ALA A 303 23.74 8.36 11.75
N ILE A 304 22.48 8.65 12.07
CA ILE A 304 22.02 8.88 13.46
C ILE A 304 22.16 7.60 14.29
N ILE A 305 21.68 6.45 13.79
CA ILE A 305 21.77 5.17 14.50
C ILE A 305 23.22 4.81 14.82
N ASN A 306 24.13 5.00 13.87
CA ASN A 306 25.55 4.67 14.05
C ASN A 306 26.27 5.55 15.09
N LEU A 307 25.71 6.71 15.44
CA LEU A 307 26.24 7.58 16.51
C LEU A 307 25.75 7.17 17.89
N LYS A 308 24.75 6.29 17.98
CA LYS A 308 24.24 5.79 19.27
C LYS A 308 25.13 4.69 19.82
N ASN A 309 25.56 4.85 21.06
CA ASN A 309 26.39 3.90 21.79
C ASN A 309 25.55 3.04 22.74
N TRP A 310 24.44 2.50 22.26
CA TRP A 310 23.55 1.67 23.04
C TRP A 310 24.15 0.31 23.41
N GLN A 311 23.94 -0.14 24.62
CA GLN A 311 24.40 -1.43 25.14
C GLN A 311 23.28 -2.47 25.16
N HIS A 312 22.04 -2.02 25.37
CA HIS A 312 20.85 -2.87 25.51
C HIS A 312 19.96 -2.85 24.25
N VAL A 313 20.11 -1.84 23.39
CA VAL A 313 19.31 -1.70 22.17
C VAL A 313 20.19 -1.91 20.94
N THR A 314 19.82 -2.84 20.08
CA THR A 314 20.47 -3.07 18.77
C THR A 314 19.50 -2.76 17.66
N VAL A 315 19.84 -1.81 16.79
CA VAL A 315 19.06 -1.48 15.59
C VAL A 315 19.77 -2.04 14.35
N LYS A 316 19.02 -2.81 13.54
CA LYS A 316 19.49 -3.34 12.25
C LYS A 316 18.52 -2.96 11.15
N THR A 317 19.03 -2.70 9.94
CA THR A 317 18.21 -2.26 8.80
C THR A 317 18.32 -3.19 7.59
N PRO A 318 17.88 -4.46 7.72
CA PRO A 318 18.01 -5.44 6.66
C PRO A 318 17.14 -5.11 5.46
N TRP A 319 17.62 -5.44 4.26
CA TRP A 319 16.79 -5.53 3.08
C TRP A 319 16.39 -6.99 2.86
N LEU A 320 15.12 -7.28 3.09
CA LEU A 320 14.61 -8.65 3.05
C LEU A 320 14.15 -9.04 1.63
N GLU A 321 14.25 -10.32 1.33
CA GLU A 321 13.54 -10.90 0.20
C GLU A 321 12.03 -10.94 0.46
N ASN A 322 11.23 -10.91 -0.61
CA ASN A 322 9.78 -10.88 -0.50
C ASN A 322 9.20 -12.07 0.29
N GLU A 323 9.87 -13.22 0.25
CA GLU A 323 9.47 -14.46 0.93
C GLU A 323 9.83 -14.45 2.42
N ASP A 324 10.82 -13.65 2.81
CA ASP A 324 11.31 -13.53 4.18
C ASP A 324 10.57 -12.42 4.96
N TYR A 325 9.97 -11.44 4.25
CA TYR A 325 9.23 -10.34 4.88
C TYR A 325 8.05 -10.80 5.75
N PRO A 326 7.14 -11.68 5.31
CA PRO A 326 6.10 -12.19 6.20
C PRO A 326 6.65 -12.95 7.41
N LYS A 327 7.76 -13.66 7.25
CA LYS A 327 8.37 -14.45 8.33
C LYS A 327 8.98 -13.59 9.43
N ILE A 328 9.63 -12.47 9.08
CA ILE A 328 10.16 -11.54 10.09
C ILE A 328 9.03 -10.93 10.92
N LEU A 329 7.91 -10.55 10.27
CA LEU A 329 6.72 -10.05 10.97
C LEU A 329 6.15 -11.10 11.94
N ALA A 330 6.00 -12.35 11.47
CA ALA A 330 5.48 -13.45 12.28
C ALA A 330 6.45 -13.87 13.41
N SER A 331 7.74 -13.54 13.30
CA SER A 331 8.76 -13.85 14.31
C SER A 331 8.91 -12.77 15.38
N ALA A 332 8.47 -11.55 15.14
CA ALA A 332 8.60 -10.43 16.07
C ALA A 332 7.64 -10.57 17.27
N ASP A 333 7.97 -9.87 18.34
CA ASP A 333 7.16 -9.80 19.57
C ASP A 333 6.25 -8.57 19.57
N LEU A 334 6.67 -7.49 18.86
CA LEU A 334 5.92 -6.25 18.71
C LEU A 334 6.28 -5.58 17.39
N GLY A 335 5.29 -5.05 16.68
CA GLY A 335 5.48 -4.17 15.54
C GLY A 335 5.48 -2.69 15.95
N VAL A 336 6.20 -1.84 15.20
CA VAL A 336 6.09 -0.38 15.34
C VAL A 336 5.79 0.22 13.97
N CYS A 337 4.76 1.05 13.89
CA CYS A 337 4.34 1.72 12.66
C CYS A 337 4.30 3.23 12.88
N LEU A 338 5.16 3.96 12.16
CA LEU A 338 5.28 5.43 12.22
C LEU A 338 4.54 6.11 11.08
N HIS A 339 3.85 5.35 10.23
CA HIS A 339 3.15 5.90 9.07
C HIS A 339 2.13 6.95 9.48
N THR A 340 2.20 8.09 8.81
CA THR A 340 1.18 9.14 8.85
C THR A 340 0.61 9.32 7.45
N SER A 341 -0.71 9.31 7.35
CA SER A 341 -1.37 9.53 6.06
C SER A 341 -1.31 11.01 5.66
N SER A 342 -0.88 11.31 4.44
CA SER A 342 -0.84 12.67 3.89
C SER A 342 -2.23 13.33 3.80
N SER A 343 -3.28 12.54 3.66
CA SER A 343 -4.68 12.98 3.67
C SER A 343 -5.37 12.76 5.03
N GLY A 344 -4.78 11.93 5.89
CA GLY A 344 -5.42 11.43 7.12
C GLY A 344 -6.54 10.41 6.85
N LEU A 345 -6.63 9.84 5.63
CA LEU A 345 -7.79 9.07 5.18
C LEU A 345 -7.45 7.65 4.68
N ASP A 346 -6.17 7.28 4.58
CA ASP A 346 -5.72 5.92 4.24
C ASP A 346 -5.12 5.21 5.46
N LEU A 347 -5.04 3.89 5.38
CA LEU A 347 -4.54 3.04 6.45
C LEU A 347 -3.22 2.40 6.05
N PRO A 348 -2.32 2.16 7.02
CA PRO A 348 -1.01 1.59 6.73
C PRO A 348 -1.11 0.10 6.38
N MET A 349 -0.81 -0.26 5.13
CA MET A 349 -0.72 -1.65 4.67
C MET A 349 0.23 -2.49 5.54
N LYS A 350 1.27 -1.86 6.11
CA LYS A 350 2.24 -2.49 7.02
C LYS A 350 1.58 -3.06 8.26
N VAL A 351 0.59 -2.35 8.82
CA VAL A 351 -0.19 -2.84 9.97
C VAL A 351 -1.14 -3.96 9.54
N VAL A 352 -1.72 -3.88 8.36
CA VAL A 352 -2.54 -4.98 7.80
C VAL A 352 -1.72 -6.26 7.68
N ASP A 353 -0.48 -6.16 7.18
CA ASP A 353 0.46 -7.28 7.07
C ASP A 353 0.85 -7.84 8.45
N MET A 354 1.15 -6.97 9.42
CA MET A 354 1.44 -7.36 10.81
C MET A 354 0.24 -8.07 11.46
N PHE A 355 -0.97 -7.58 11.24
CA PHE A 355 -2.18 -8.22 11.75
C PHE A 355 -2.43 -9.57 11.10
N GLY A 356 -2.09 -9.75 9.81
CA GLY A 356 -2.09 -11.06 9.15
C GLY A 356 -1.23 -12.08 9.90
N CYS A 357 -0.07 -11.65 10.40
CA CYS A 357 0.83 -12.46 11.21
C CYS A 357 0.42 -12.54 12.70
N ARG A 358 -0.71 -11.96 13.10
CA ARG A 358 -1.13 -11.79 14.51
C ARG A 358 -0.09 -11.09 15.38
N LEU A 359 0.67 -10.18 14.79
CA LEU A 359 1.65 -9.35 15.48
C LEU A 359 0.97 -8.09 16.03
N PRO A 360 0.92 -7.89 17.36
CA PRO A 360 0.48 -6.63 17.95
C PRO A 360 1.41 -5.49 17.55
N VAL A 361 0.87 -4.27 17.44
CA VAL A 361 1.63 -3.10 17.02
C VAL A 361 1.48 -1.93 17.99
N CYS A 362 2.52 -1.08 18.04
CA CYS A 362 2.39 0.31 18.45
C CYS A 362 2.29 1.14 17.17
N ALA A 363 1.19 1.83 16.95
CA ALA A 363 0.95 2.63 15.76
C ALA A 363 0.82 4.11 16.09
N TYR A 364 1.45 4.96 15.29
CA TYR A 364 1.35 6.41 15.43
C TYR A 364 -0.08 6.89 15.14
N ASN A 365 -0.60 7.76 16.03
CA ASN A 365 -1.98 8.21 15.97
C ASN A 365 -2.23 9.20 14.81
N PHE A 366 -3.27 8.95 14.02
CA PHE A 366 -3.79 9.87 13.02
C PHE A 366 -5.29 9.63 12.78
N ASN A 367 -5.94 10.54 12.05
CA ASN A 367 -7.39 10.69 12.02
C ASN A 367 -8.22 9.39 11.83
N CYS A 368 -7.91 8.55 10.82
CA CYS A 368 -8.71 7.35 10.55
C CYS A 368 -8.09 6.04 11.06
N LEU A 369 -6.97 6.10 11.80
CA LEU A 369 -6.26 4.91 12.30
C LEU A 369 -7.19 3.96 13.07
N SER A 370 -8.16 4.49 13.81
CA SER A 370 -9.12 3.72 14.62
C SER A 370 -10.00 2.76 13.80
N GLU A 371 -10.08 2.92 12.48
CA GLU A 371 -10.73 1.94 11.62
C GLU A 371 -9.95 0.61 11.53
N LEU A 372 -8.64 0.63 11.82
CA LEU A 372 -7.76 -0.54 11.80
C LEU A 372 -7.22 -0.88 13.19
N VAL A 373 -6.62 0.12 13.88
CA VAL A 373 -5.96 -0.06 15.17
C VAL A 373 -6.79 0.58 16.26
N ARG A 374 -7.28 -0.25 17.19
CA ARG A 374 -8.07 0.18 18.34
C ARG A 374 -7.24 0.01 19.60
N HIS A 375 -6.90 1.15 20.23
CA HIS A 375 -6.04 1.20 21.41
C HIS A 375 -6.57 0.31 22.54
N ASN A 376 -5.71 -0.55 23.09
CA ASN A 376 -6.02 -1.53 24.13
C ASN A 376 -7.08 -2.60 23.79
N GLU A 377 -7.53 -2.65 22.53
CA GLU A 377 -8.44 -3.71 22.06
C GLU A 377 -7.74 -4.74 21.17
N ASN A 378 -7.02 -4.26 20.15
CA ASN A 378 -6.28 -5.12 19.22
C ASN A 378 -4.81 -4.75 19.08
N SER A 379 -4.40 -3.59 19.59
CA SER A 379 -3.04 -3.09 19.54
C SER A 379 -2.89 -1.83 20.41
N LEU A 380 -1.76 -1.13 20.30
CA LEU A 380 -1.48 0.11 21.03
C LEU A 380 -1.38 1.29 20.04
N VAL A 381 -1.76 2.46 20.49
CA VAL A 381 -1.67 3.72 19.75
C VAL A 381 -0.89 4.72 20.56
N PHE A 382 0.03 5.45 19.94
CA PHE A 382 0.84 6.50 20.58
C PHE A 382 0.83 7.79 19.76
N ALA A 383 1.04 8.92 20.43
CA ALA A 383 1.07 10.25 19.80
C ALA A 383 2.47 10.86 19.72
N ASP A 384 3.40 10.41 20.59
CA ASP A 384 4.77 10.92 20.67
C ASP A 384 5.77 9.83 21.09
N GLU A 385 7.06 10.20 21.14
CA GLU A 385 8.14 9.32 21.56
C GLU A 385 8.04 8.83 23.01
N LYS A 386 7.47 9.64 23.90
CA LYS A 386 7.34 9.28 25.31
C LYS A 386 6.28 8.21 25.53
N GLU A 387 5.11 8.38 24.87
CA GLU A 387 4.08 7.35 24.91
C GLU A 387 4.58 6.03 24.28
N LEU A 388 5.34 6.10 23.21
CA LEU A 388 5.94 4.92 22.62
C LEU A 388 6.95 4.26 23.57
N ALA A 389 7.81 5.04 24.21
CA ALA A 389 8.78 4.53 25.20
C ALA A 389 8.08 3.83 26.36
N GLU A 390 7.02 4.43 26.92
CA GLU A 390 6.24 3.82 27.99
C GLU A 390 5.57 2.51 27.53
N GLN A 391 5.05 2.47 26.31
CA GLN A 391 4.47 1.25 25.72
C GLN A 391 5.54 0.16 25.55
N LEU A 392 6.75 0.49 25.09
CA LEU A 392 7.85 -0.45 24.97
C LEU A 392 8.27 -0.99 26.36
N LYS A 393 8.47 -0.12 27.34
CA LYS A 393 8.81 -0.50 28.72
C LYS A 393 7.72 -1.39 29.34
N MET A 394 6.45 -1.04 29.20
CA MET A 394 5.32 -1.83 29.66
C MET A 394 5.26 -3.21 28.99
N TRP A 395 5.48 -3.27 27.67
CA TRP A 395 5.40 -4.50 26.90
C TRP A 395 6.51 -5.49 27.23
N PHE A 396 7.73 -5.00 27.44
CA PHE A 396 8.90 -5.85 27.66
C PHE A 396 9.31 -6.02 29.14
N ARG A 397 8.65 -5.34 30.06
CA ARG A 397 8.91 -5.54 31.49
C ARG A 397 8.73 -7.01 31.86
N ASP A 398 9.72 -7.59 32.56
CA ASP A 398 9.76 -9.00 33.00
C ASP A 398 9.61 -10.01 31.84
N PHE A 399 9.90 -9.61 30.60
CA PHE A 399 9.81 -10.48 29.43
C PHE A 399 10.83 -11.64 29.52
N PRO A 400 10.49 -12.89 29.12
CA PRO A 400 9.22 -13.33 28.52
C PRO A 400 8.15 -13.76 29.54
N ASN A 401 8.36 -13.58 30.83
CA ASN A 401 7.53 -14.15 31.90
C ASN A 401 6.44 -13.20 32.43
N ASN A 402 6.20 -12.08 31.77
CA ASN A 402 5.18 -11.11 32.18
C ASN A 402 3.78 -11.62 31.85
N GLU A 403 3.02 -11.99 32.91
CA GLU A 403 1.64 -12.48 32.74
C GLU A 403 0.69 -11.42 32.17
N THR A 404 0.83 -10.16 32.58
CA THR A 404 0.00 -9.06 32.06
C THR A 404 0.21 -8.86 30.58
N GLN A 405 1.45 -8.86 30.11
CA GLN A 405 1.79 -8.76 28.70
C GLN A 405 1.27 -9.99 27.93
N ARG A 406 1.40 -11.19 28.48
CA ARG A 406 0.89 -12.41 27.86
C ARG A 406 -0.63 -12.33 27.64
N HIS A 407 -1.40 -11.96 28.67
CA HIS A 407 -2.85 -11.80 28.57
C HIS A 407 -3.24 -10.69 27.59
N MET A 408 -2.51 -9.56 27.57
CA MET A 408 -2.74 -8.49 26.61
C MET A 408 -2.49 -8.95 25.17
N ARG A 409 -1.40 -9.69 24.94
CA ARG A 409 -1.06 -10.27 23.64
C ARG A 409 -2.13 -11.27 23.16
N GLU A 410 -2.55 -12.17 24.03
CA GLU A 410 -3.62 -13.14 23.74
C GLU A 410 -4.92 -12.43 23.36
N LYS A 411 -5.37 -11.45 24.15
CA LYS A 411 -6.54 -10.62 23.87
C LYS A 411 -6.44 -9.92 22.50
N PHE A 412 -5.29 -9.33 22.20
CA PHE A 412 -5.08 -8.65 20.91
C PHE A 412 -5.15 -9.64 19.75
N GLN A 413 -4.50 -10.79 19.89
CA GLN A 413 -4.50 -11.84 18.87
C GLN A 413 -5.90 -12.43 18.64
N GLU A 414 -6.67 -12.65 19.70
CA GLU A 414 -8.07 -13.09 19.60
C GLU A 414 -8.94 -12.05 18.89
N THR A 415 -8.81 -10.77 19.23
CA THR A 415 -9.56 -9.68 18.59
C THR A 415 -9.20 -9.54 17.10
N MET A 416 -7.91 -9.63 16.76
CA MET A 416 -7.46 -9.65 15.36
C MET A 416 -8.03 -10.85 14.60
N PHE A 417 -8.01 -12.03 15.21
CA PHE A 417 -8.55 -13.25 14.62
C PHE A 417 -10.06 -13.19 14.40
N ALA A 418 -10.82 -12.74 15.40
CA ALA A 418 -12.26 -12.56 15.29
C ALA A 418 -12.63 -11.55 14.18
N SER A 419 -11.87 -10.48 14.04
CA SER A 419 -12.09 -9.49 12.98
C SER A 419 -11.73 -10.05 11.59
N GLN A 420 -10.79 -10.97 11.49
CA GLN A 420 -10.47 -11.68 10.24
C GLN A 420 -11.52 -12.72 9.87
N GLN A 421 -12.07 -13.47 10.86
CA GLN A 421 -13.11 -14.47 10.60
C GLN A 421 -14.44 -13.84 10.17
N ASN A 422 -14.82 -12.70 10.75
CA ASN A 422 -16.08 -12.01 10.42
C ASN A 422 -16.06 -11.33 9.05
N HIS A 423 -14.91 -11.19 8.44
CA HIS A 423 -14.71 -10.59 7.13
C HIS A 423 -13.74 -11.48 6.36
N ASN A 424 -14.27 -12.39 5.60
CA ASN A 424 -13.58 -13.29 4.67
C ASN A 424 -12.27 -12.72 4.12
N ASP A 425 -11.40 -13.55 3.59
CA ASP A 425 -10.17 -13.14 2.93
C ASP A 425 -10.40 -12.01 1.91
N TRP A 426 -9.33 -11.48 1.34
CA TRP A 426 -9.44 -10.43 0.32
C TRP A 426 -10.44 -10.83 -0.79
N HIS A 427 -10.37 -12.07 -1.29
CA HIS A 427 -11.15 -12.48 -2.44
C HIS A 427 -12.66 -12.51 -2.15
N GLU A 428 -13.08 -13.01 -0.99
CA GLU A 428 -14.49 -13.05 -0.59
C GLU A 428 -15.05 -11.63 -0.35
N ASN A 429 -14.28 -10.76 0.32
CA ASN A 429 -14.66 -9.35 0.48
C ASN A 429 -14.75 -8.63 -0.88
N TRP A 430 -13.80 -8.91 -1.77
CA TRP A 430 -13.77 -8.39 -3.13
C TRP A 430 -14.97 -8.88 -3.94
N LYS A 431 -15.29 -10.15 -3.84
CA LYS A 431 -16.42 -10.80 -4.53
C LYS A 431 -17.76 -10.17 -4.12
N PHE A 432 -17.90 -9.83 -2.86
CA PHE A 432 -19.10 -9.17 -2.36
C PHE A 432 -19.20 -7.71 -2.81
N ASN A 433 -18.13 -6.94 -2.72
CA ASN A 433 -18.15 -5.47 -2.94
C ASN A 433 -17.85 -5.07 -4.37
N VAL A 434 -16.94 -5.75 -5.07
CA VAL A 434 -16.41 -5.35 -6.39
C VAL A 434 -17.08 -6.10 -7.54
N LEU A 435 -17.16 -7.42 -7.46
CA LEU A 435 -17.63 -8.25 -8.57
C LEU A 435 -19.00 -7.85 -9.13
N PRO A 436 -20.01 -7.47 -8.31
CA PRO A 436 -21.31 -7.05 -8.83
C PRO A 436 -21.22 -5.85 -9.77
N CYS A 437 -20.25 -4.94 -9.54
CA CYS A 437 -20.06 -3.76 -10.37
C CYS A 437 -19.52 -4.06 -11.77
N PHE A 438 -19.03 -5.27 -12.01
CA PHE A 438 -18.40 -5.70 -13.29
C PHE A 438 -19.17 -6.81 -14.00
N ARG A 439 -20.26 -7.30 -13.42
CA ARG A 439 -21.16 -8.30 -14.04
C ARG A 439 -22.39 -7.68 -14.70
N GLU A 440 -22.65 -6.38 -14.43
CA GLU A 440 -23.68 -5.56 -15.05
C GLU A 440 -23.16 -4.89 -16.32
#